data_3e31f56b886efe09c1ab401795aa178d
#
_entry.id   3e31f56b886efe09c1ab401795aa178d
#
_cell.length_a   1.000
_cell.length_b   1.000
_cell.length_c   1.000
_cell.angle_alpha   90.00
_cell.angle_beta   90.00
_cell.angle_gamma   90.00
#
_symmetry.space_group_name_H-M   'P 1'
#
loop_
_entity.id
_entity.type
_entity.pdbx_description
1 polymer ?
#
loop_
_entity_poly.entity_id
_entity_poly.type
_entity_poly.pdbx_seq_one_letter_code
_entity_poly.pdbx_strand_id
1 'polypeptide(L)'
;MSHHIEAAGVVLVRPGPDGPEVAVVHRPHRSDWSLPKGKLEDGERHDVAAVRETFEETGVRCVLGPSLGQRRYEVDGVPKRVRYWRATVADSVPRDADHEVDEVRWLRRKAAKELLTYDDDRQLVDVALLVPDTRATIVLRHAEAMKRAVWRDLDDPQSDTDSARPLNDAGMAHAHDLVEILAAYGPRFVVSSDARRCRATVEPFAAHAHLSVHLEHALSEEGCEDDPAATTQVVTALLGVRDPAVWCTHRPVLRTVLAAVAETLGVDPREPVYAEGLDPHLHPGAAIVLHRDAEGSLVAIDRVDA
;
A
#
# COMPACT_ATOMS: atom_id res chain seq x y z
N MET A 1 -3.94 23.42 18.93
CA MET A 1 -3.71 22.09 18.28
C MET A 1 -2.53 21.47 18.99
N SER A 2 -2.67 20.30 19.61
CA SER A 2 -1.53 19.64 20.27
C SER A 2 -0.54 19.25 19.18
N HIS A 3 0.63 19.86 19.23
CA HIS A 3 1.74 19.53 18.32
C HIS A 3 2.17 18.08 18.63
N HIS A 4 1.94 17.14 17.72
CA HIS A 4 2.46 15.78 17.83
C HIS A 4 3.29 15.47 16.60
N ILE A 5 4.31 14.63 16.77
CA ILE A 5 5.20 14.21 15.70
C ILE A 5 4.63 12.96 15.05
N GLU A 6 4.33 13.03 13.76
CA GLU A 6 4.02 11.86 12.93
C GLU A 6 5.32 11.30 12.34
N ALA A 7 5.42 9.98 12.30
CA ALA A 7 6.57 9.26 11.77
C ALA A 7 6.14 7.92 11.19
N ALA A 8 6.99 7.37 10.33
CA ALA A 8 6.80 6.08 9.71
C ALA A 8 8.12 5.31 9.68
N GLY A 9 8.04 3.98 9.69
CA GLY A 9 9.22 3.12 9.62
C GLY A 9 8.87 1.69 9.23
N VAL A 10 9.89 0.87 9.12
CA VAL A 10 9.73 -0.52 8.73
C VAL A 10 10.52 -1.47 9.63
N VAL A 11 10.05 -2.70 9.70
CA VAL A 11 10.92 -3.85 9.98
C VAL A 11 11.32 -4.43 8.64
N LEU A 12 12.52 -4.06 8.18
CA LEU A 12 13.04 -4.48 6.89
C LEU A 12 13.65 -5.87 7.02
N VAL A 13 13.13 -6.82 6.26
CA VAL A 13 13.49 -8.24 6.33
C VAL A 13 14.10 -8.69 5.00
N ARG A 14 15.15 -9.50 5.07
CA ARG A 14 15.73 -10.20 3.91
C ARG A 14 16.02 -11.66 4.22
N PRO A 15 16.12 -12.53 3.21
CA PRO A 15 16.71 -13.84 3.38
C PRO A 15 18.18 -13.72 3.80
N GLY A 16 18.61 -14.48 4.80
CA GLY A 16 20.00 -14.62 5.19
C GLY A 16 20.45 -16.09 5.10
N PRO A 17 21.75 -16.37 5.25
CA PRO A 17 22.30 -17.72 5.07
C PRO A 17 21.72 -18.74 6.06
N ASP A 18 21.37 -18.31 7.27
CA ASP A 18 20.87 -19.17 8.34
C ASP A 18 19.43 -18.81 8.77
N GLY A 19 18.67 -18.14 7.92
CA GLY A 19 17.31 -17.68 8.17
C GLY A 19 17.14 -16.17 8.01
N PRO A 20 15.95 -15.64 8.24
CA PRO A 20 15.67 -14.22 7.99
C PRO A 20 16.51 -13.30 8.87
N GLU A 21 16.98 -12.22 8.25
CA GLU A 21 17.70 -11.12 8.89
C GLU A 21 16.88 -9.84 8.83
N VAL A 22 17.01 -9.00 9.84
CA VAL A 22 16.40 -7.67 9.90
C VAL A 22 17.47 -6.59 9.89
N ALA A 23 17.18 -5.47 9.22
CA ALA A 23 18.05 -4.30 9.27
C ALA A 23 17.82 -3.55 10.58
N VAL A 24 18.93 -3.18 11.23
CA VAL A 24 18.95 -2.25 12.37
C VAL A 24 19.94 -1.14 12.07
N VAL A 25 19.65 0.08 12.51
CA VAL A 25 20.44 1.28 12.23
C VAL A 25 21.01 1.85 13.54
N HIS A 26 22.27 2.26 13.51
CA HIS A 26 22.88 3.01 14.60
C HIS A 26 22.77 4.51 14.35
N ARG A 27 22.26 5.23 15.36
CA ARG A 27 22.10 6.69 15.31
C ARG A 27 23.08 7.37 16.25
N PRO A 28 24.22 7.88 15.76
CA PRO A 28 25.28 8.39 16.60
C PRO A 28 24.83 9.57 17.48
N HIS A 29 23.99 10.46 16.97
CA HIS A 29 23.48 11.62 17.71
C HIS A 29 22.56 11.25 18.88
N ARG A 30 22.06 9.99 18.93
CA ARG A 30 21.24 9.44 20.03
C ARG A 30 21.96 8.34 20.80
N SER A 31 23.09 7.87 20.29
CA SER A 31 23.82 6.72 20.83
C SER A 31 22.94 5.49 21.02
N ASP A 32 22.06 5.20 20.03
CA ASP A 32 21.12 4.10 20.09
C ASP A 32 21.08 3.27 18.79
N TRP A 33 20.55 2.04 18.92
CA TRP A 33 20.21 1.16 17.81
C TRP A 33 18.70 1.06 17.70
N SER A 34 18.15 1.27 16.52
CA SER A 34 16.73 1.25 16.27
C SER A 34 16.35 0.62 14.91
N LEU A 35 15.07 0.45 14.68
CA LEU A 35 14.54 0.15 13.35
C LEU A 35 14.53 1.41 12.48
N PRO A 36 14.71 1.29 11.13
CA PRO A 36 14.65 2.41 10.21
C PRO A 36 13.30 3.15 10.31
N LYS A 37 13.33 4.46 10.52
CA LYS A 37 12.15 5.31 10.66
C LYS A 37 12.49 6.79 10.72
N GLY A 38 11.62 7.62 10.20
CA GLY A 38 11.75 9.06 10.36
C GLY A 38 10.42 9.81 10.37
N LYS A 39 10.50 11.12 10.34
CA LYS A 39 9.34 12.01 10.39
C LYS A 39 8.71 12.14 9.01
N LEU A 40 7.40 12.31 8.98
CA LEU A 40 6.72 12.71 7.76
C LEU A 40 7.12 14.14 7.36
N GLU A 41 7.27 14.37 6.06
CA GLU A 41 7.29 15.70 5.47
C GLU A 41 5.87 16.30 5.43
N ASP A 42 5.78 17.61 5.13
CA ASP A 42 4.49 18.30 5.06
C ASP A 42 3.60 17.70 3.94
N GLY A 43 2.44 17.18 4.35
CA GLY A 43 1.50 16.53 3.44
C GLY A 43 1.88 15.09 3.04
N GLU A 44 3.02 14.58 3.51
CA GLU A 44 3.47 13.22 3.19
C GLU A 44 2.61 12.16 3.89
N ARG A 45 2.41 11.04 3.21
CA ARG A 45 1.72 9.88 3.77
C ARG A 45 2.68 8.96 4.49
N HIS A 46 2.16 8.22 5.49
CA HIS A 46 3.00 7.32 6.29
C HIS A 46 3.62 6.17 5.50
N ASP A 47 2.92 5.61 4.52
CA ASP A 47 3.41 4.53 3.63
C ASP A 47 4.57 5.04 2.75
N VAL A 48 4.44 6.23 2.19
CA VAL A 48 5.48 6.89 1.39
C VAL A 48 6.69 7.23 2.26
N ALA A 49 6.46 7.88 3.43
CA ALA A 49 7.51 8.21 4.39
C ALA A 49 8.28 6.96 4.86
N ALA A 50 7.60 5.82 5.09
CA ALA A 50 8.25 4.59 5.49
C ALA A 50 9.26 4.09 4.45
N VAL A 51 8.91 4.18 3.16
CA VAL A 51 9.82 3.79 2.06
C VAL A 51 10.96 4.78 1.90
N ARG A 52 10.67 6.10 1.91
CA ARG A 52 11.68 7.17 1.79
C ARG A 52 12.71 7.08 2.91
N GLU A 53 12.27 7.07 4.16
CA GLU A 53 13.15 7.01 5.35
C GLU A 53 13.99 5.73 5.37
N THR A 54 13.40 4.58 4.96
CA THR A 54 14.16 3.34 4.84
C THR A 54 15.29 3.49 3.83
N PHE A 55 15.04 4.12 2.68
CA PHE A 55 16.06 4.33 1.68
C PHE A 55 17.14 5.31 2.16
N GLU A 56 16.76 6.42 2.79
CA GLU A 56 17.67 7.43 3.32
C GLU A 56 18.58 6.86 4.42
N GLU A 57 18.01 6.10 5.36
CA GLU A 57 18.76 5.55 6.49
C GLU A 57 19.57 4.29 6.13
N THR A 58 19.17 3.51 5.11
CA THR A 58 19.80 2.19 4.83
C THR A 58 20.36 2.03 3.43
N GLY A 59 20.02 2.89 2.47
CA GLY A 59 20.31 2.69 1.04
C GLY A 59 19.48 1.60 0.38
N VAL A 60 18.46 1.07 1.06
CA VAL A 60 17.64 -0.03 0.57
C VAL A 60 16.28 0.46 0.08
N ARG A 61 15.99 0.19 -1.19
CA ARG A 61 14.63 0.31 -1.73
C ARG A 61 13.81 -0.89 -1.25
N CYS A 62 12.71 -0.64 -0.58
CA CYS A 62 11.89 -1.70 -0.02
C CYS A 62 10.48 -1.71 -0.62
N VAL A 63 9.80 -2.85 -0.48
CA VAL A 63 8.38 -3.03 -0.76
C VAL A 63 7.67 -3.29 0.56
N LEU A 64 6.59 -2.55 0.81
CA LEU A 64 5.79 -2.69 2.01
C LEU A 64 4.96 -3.98 1.95
N GLY A 65 5.02 -4.73 3.04
CA GLY A 65 4.11 -5.79 3.38
C GLY A 65 3.03 -5.30 4.37
N PRO A 66 2.47 -6.19 5.21
CA PRO A 66 1.45 -5.84 6.18
C PRO A 66 1.87 -4.78 7.19
N SER A 67 0.91 -3.94 7.56
CA SER A 67 1.06 -3.02 8.69
C SER A 67 1.29 -3.78 9.99
N LEU A 68 2.26 -3.34 10.79
CA LEU A 68 2.55 -3.84 12.12
C LEU A 68 1.94 -2.96 13.22
N GLY A 69 1.05 -2.05 12.81
CA GLY A 69 0.38 -1.10 13.69
C GLY A 69 1.24 0.11 14.02
N GLN A 70 0.94 0.73 15.15
CA GLN A 70 1.59 1.98 15.56
C GLN A 70 2.19 1.87 16.96
N ARG A 71 3.22 2.71 17.21
CA ARG A 71 3.80 2.96 18.53
C ARG A 71 3.61 4.41 18.90
N ARG A 72 3.38 4.68 20.18
CA ARG A 72 3.20 6.03 20.73
C ARG A 72 4.10 6.20 21.92
N TYR A 73 4.91 7.23 21.90
CA TYR A 73 5.81 7.61 22.98
C TYR A 73 6.08 9.12 22.92
N GLU A 74 6.80 9.64 23.89
CA GLU A 74 7.18 11.05 23.93
C GLU A 74 8.66 11.20 23.58
N VAL A 75 8.97 12.27 22.85
CA VAL A 75 10.34 12.71 22.56
C VAL A 75 10.44 14.17 22.97
N ASP A 76 11.31 14.47 23.94
CA ASP A 76 11.50 15.83 24.48
C ASP A 76 10.19 16.50 24.93
N GLY A 77 9.28 15.71 25.53
CA GLY A 77 7.97 16.18 25.98
C GLY A 77 6.92 16.35 24.87
N VAL A 78 7.25 15.99 23.62
CA VAL A 78 6.33 16.04 22.49
C VAL A 78 5.83 14.62 22.16
N PRO A 79 4.50 14.39 22.13
CA PRO A 79 3.97 13.10 21.71
C PRO A 79 4.40 12.75 20.28
N LYS A 80 4.91 11.54 20.10
CA LYS A 80 5.28 10.98 18.78
C LYS A 80 4.48 9.74 18.51
N ARG A 81 3.95 9.63 17.28
CA ARG A 81 3.30 8.45 16.74
C ARG A 81 4.10 7.93 15.57
N VAL A 82 4.46 6.64 15.59
CA VAL A 82 5.18 5.98 14.50
C VAL A 82 4.34 4.82 14.00
N ARG A 83 4.02 4.79 12.70
CA ARG A 83 3.43 3.63 12.04
C ARG A 83 4.53 2.77 11.46
N TYR A 84 4.37 1.44 11.60
CA TYR A 84 5.34 0.47 11.10
C TYR A 84 4.73 -0.52 10.15
N TRP A 85 5.52 -0.92 9.18
CA TRP A 85 5.22 -2.01 8.24
C TRP A 85 6.32 -3.05 8.29
N ARG A 86 5.96 -4.30 8.01
CA ARG A 86 6.93 -5.26 7.54
C ARG A 86 7.31 -4.86 6.11
N ALA A 87 8.60 -4.94 5.76
CA ALA A 87 9.04 -4.65 4.41
C ALA A 87 10.08 -5.67 3.94
N THR A 88 10.16 -5.86 2.63
CA THR A 88 11.16 -6.70 1.97
C THR A 88 12.06 -5.87 1.09
N VAL A 89 13.29 -6.35 0.85
CA VAL A 89 14.26 -5.71 -0.03
C VAL A 89 13.83 -5.86 -1.48
N ALA A 90 13.70 -4.76 -2.21
CA ALA A 90 13.54 -4.75 -3.66
C ALA A 90 14.87 -4.57 -4.37
N ASP A 91 15.68 -3.61 -3.91
CA ASP A 91 16.99 -3.26 -4.43
C ASP A 91 17.81 -2.55 -3.35
N SER A 92 19.12 -2.44 -3.54
CA SER A 92 19.99 -1.70 -2.62
C SER A 92 21.13 -1.02 -3.35
N VAL A 93 21.49 0.16 -2.86
CA VAL A 93 22.67 0.91 -3.30
C VAL A 93 23.60 1.15 -2.12
N PRO A 94 24.92 1.27 -2.34
CA PRO A 94 25.83 1.70 -1.29
C PRO A 94 25.39 3.05 -0.71
N ARG A 95 25.46 3.17 0.62
CA ARG A 95 25.17 4.41 1.34
C ARG A 95 26.38 4.76 2.20
N ASP A 96 26.79 6.02 2.15
CA ASP A 96 27.80 6.55 3.04
C ASP A 96 27.22 6.82 4.44
N ALA A 97 28.02 6.62 5.46
CA ALA A 97 27.68 7.00 6.84
C ALA A 97 27.51 8.52 6.95
N ASP A 98 26.52 8.96 7.73
CA ASP A 98 26.28 10.36 8.01
C ASP A 98 26.00 10.62 9.50
N HIS A 99 25.53 11.84 9.83
CA HIS A 99 25.24 12.23 11.21
C HIS A 99 23.94 11.63 11.77
N GLU A 100 23.04 11.14 10.92
CA GLU A 100 21.80 10.49 11.32
C GLU A 100 22.00 9.00 11.52
N VAL A 101 22.61 8.32 10.54
CA VAL A 101 22.91 6.89 10.59
C VAL A 101 24.35 6.65 10.11
N ASP A 102 25.18 6.14 10.98
CA ASP A 102 26.59 5.81 10.68
C ASP A 102 26.82 4.32 10.44
N GLU A 103 25.93 3.45 10.86
CA GLU A 103 26.04 2.01 10.66
C GLU A 103 24.69 1.34 10.44
N VAL A 104 24.63 0.40 9.48
CA VAL A 104 23.50 -0.49 9.21
C VAL A 104 23.97 -1.92 9.39
N ARG A 105 23.27 -2.70 10.22
CA ARG A 105 23.54 -4.14 10.41
C ARG A 105 22.34 -4.99 10.03
N TRP A 106 22.64 -6.07 9.34
CA TRP A 106 21.67 -7.12 9.08
C TRP A 106 21.87 -8.25 10.08
N LEU A 107 20.89 -8.50 10.89
CA LEU A 107 21.02 -9.38 12.05
C LEU A 107 19.84 -10.35 12.12
N ARG A 108 20.13 -11.58 12.53
CA ARG A 108 19.12 -12.55 12.89
C ARG A 108 18.38 -12.11 14.15
N ARG A 109 17.14 -12.60 14.33
CA ARG A 109 16.22 -12.24 15.42
C ARG A 109 16.91 -12.03 16.78
N LYS A 110 17.70 -13.02 17.24
CA LYS A 110 18.35 -12.96 18.58
C LYS A 110 19.33 -11.79 18.66
N ALA A 111 20.24 -11.70 17.70
CA ALA A 111 21.26 -10.66 17.68
C ALA A 111 20.66 -9.26 17.50
N ALA A 112 19.62 -9.12 16.65
CA ALA A 112 18.89 -7.86 16.50
C ALA A 112 18.25 -7.42 17.82
N LYS A 113 17.59 -8.32 18.54
CA LYS A 113 16.97 -8.02 19.84
C LYS A 113 17.97 -7.70 20.94
N GLU A 114 19.17 -8.32 20.91
CA GLU A 114 20.25 -8.00 21.85
C GLU A 114 20.86 -6.61 21.59
N LEU A 115 20.88 -6.18 20.32
CA LEU A 115 21.45 -4.90 19.92
C LEU A 115 20.45 -3.73 20.03
N LEU A 116 19.19 -3.92 19.64
CA LEU A 116 18.16 -2.88 19.68
C LEU A 116 18.02 -2.27 21.08
N THR A 117 17.97 -0.96 21.14
CA THR A 117 17.88 -0.21 22.41
C THR A 117 16.50 -0.28 23.04
N TYR A 118 15.42 -0.27 22.23
CA TYR A 118 14.05 -0.12 22.71
C TYR A 118 13.27 -1.44 22.69
N ASP A 119 12.49 -1.69 23.73
CA ASP A 119 11.66 -2.90 23.84
C ASP A 119 10.56 -2.96 22.79
N ASP A 120 10.00 -1.81 22.40
CA ASP A 120 9.00 -1.73 21.33
C ASP A 120 9.56 -2.20 19.98
N ASP A 121 10.82 -1.82 19.65
CA ASP A 121 11.49 -2.28 18.44
C ASP A 121 11.76 -3.80 18.48
N ARG A 122 12.13 -4.35 19.66
CA ARG A 122 12.31 -5.80 19.86
C ARG A 122 11.01 -6.58 19.64
N GLN A 123 9.88 -6.03 20.09
CA GLN A 123 8.55 -6.63 19.89
C GLN A 123 8.13 -6.58 18.42
N LEU A 124 8.41 -5.46 17.73
CA LEU A 124 8.13 -5.32 16.29
C LEU A 124 8.91 -6.34 15.46
N VAL A 125 10.18 -6.62 15.81
CA VAL A 125 10.98 -7.68 15.18
C VAL A 125 10.31 -9.04 15.37
N ASP A 126 9.82 -9.34 16.57
CA ASP A 126 9.15 -10.61 16.85
C ASP A 126 7.87 -10.77 15.99
N VAL A 127 7.05 -9.74 15.92
CA VAL A 127 5.80 -9.75 15.13
C VAL A 127 6.11 -9.85 13.63
N ALA A 128 7.06 -9.06 13.13
CA ALA A 128 7.40 -9.04 11.71
C ALA A 128 7.95 -10.38 11.20
N LEU A 129 8.70 -11.10 12.03
CA LEU A 129 9.25 -12.40 11.66
C LEU A 129 8.25 -13.57 11.76
N LEU A 130 7.07 -13.35 12.37
CA LEU A 130 5.95 -14.29 12.32
C LEU A 130 5.09 -14.13 11.05
N VAL A 131 5.14 -12.94 10.43
CA VAL A 131 4.42 -12.66 9.19
C VAL A 131 5.25 -13.16 8.00
N PRO A 132 4.70 -14.00 7.10
CA PRO A 132 5.43 -14.45 5.91
C PRO A 132 5.69 -13.29 4.93
N ASP A 133 6.55 -13.55 3.93
CA ASP A 133 6.66 -12.65 2.79
C ASP A 133 5.33 -12.61 2.03
N THR A 134 4.88 -11.40 1.72
CA THR A 134 3.61 -11.19 1.03
C THR A 134 3.77 -10.39 -0.26
N ARG A 135 2.75 -10.52 -1.11
CA ARG A 135 2.57 -9.71 -2.32
C ARG A 135 1.25 -8.97 -2.22
N ALA A 136 1.27 -7.70 -2.57
CA ALA A 136 0.09 -6.84 -2.49
C ALA A 136 -0.82 -7.03 -3.71
N THR A 137 -2.12 -7.21 -3.48
CA THR A 137 -3.17 -6.99 -4.47
C THR A 137 -3.97 -5.78 -4.00
N ILE A 138 -3.92 -4.69 -4.75
CA ILE A 138 -4.52 -3.40 -4.39
C ILE A 138 -5.84 -3.25 -5.14
N VAL A 139 -6.95 -3.21 -4.43
CA VAL A 139 -8.27 -2.89 -4.98
C VAL A 139 -8.53 -1.41 -4.78
N LEU A 140 -8.43 -0.65 -5.86
CA LEU A 140 -8.47 0.82 -5.88
C LEU A 140 -9.80 1.31 -6.41
N ARG A 141 -10.46 2.22 -5.70
CA ARG A 141 -11.54 3.02 -6.27
C ARG A 141 -10.93 4.17 -7.07
N HIS A 142 -11.46 4.44 -8.29
CA HIS A 142 -11.03 5.58 -9.09
C HIS A 142 -11.05 6.90 -8.30
N ALA A 143 -10.14 7.83 -8.61
CA ALA A 143 -10.06 9.17 -8.05
C ALA A 143 -11.32 10.02 -8.37
N GLU A 144 -11.41 11.22 -7.85
CA GLU A 144 -12.61 12.04 -7.97
C GLU A 144 -12.92 12.38 -9.43
N ALA A 145 -14.10 11.97 -9.89
CA ALA A 145 -14.56 12.24 -11.25
C ALA A 145 -15.44 13.49 -11.31
N MET A 146 -15.51 14.11 -12.49
CA MET A 146 -16.46 15.17 -12.78
C MET A 146 -17.88 14.74 -12.38
N LYS A 147 -18.68 15.63 -11.80
CA LYS A 147 -20.06 15.32 -11.41
C LYS A 147 -20.90 14.96 -12.64
N ARG A 148 -21.73 13.91 -12.54
CA ARG A 148 -22.56 13.43 -13.67
C ARG A 148 -23.45 14.53 -14.29
N ALA A 149 -24.04 15.40 -13.47
CA ALA A 149 -24.84 16.51 -13.97
C ALA A 149 -24.01 17.49 -14.81
N VAL A 150 -22.82 17.86 -14.32
CA VAL A 150 -21.91 18.76 -15.04
C VAL A 150 -21.44 18.12 -16.35
N TRP A 151 -21.13 16.82 -16.33
CA TRP A 151 -20.69 16.09 -17.53
C TRP A 151 -21.76 16.08 -18.61
N ARG A 152 -23.02 15.80 -18.26
CA ARG A 152 -24.16 15.75 -19.20
C ARG A 152 -24.53 17.11 -19.77
N ASP A 153 -24.24 18.19 -19.03
CA ASP A 153 -24.53 19.56 -19.48
C ASP A 153 -23.43 20.14 -20.40
N LEU A 154 -22.34 19.39 -20.62
CA LEU A 154 -21.28 19.83 -21.55
C LEU A 154 -21.73 19.62 -23.01
N ASP A 155 -21.35 20.55 -23.87
CA ASP A 155 -21.49 20.41 -25.34
C ASP A 155 -20.33 19.54 -25.91
N ASP A 156 -20.30 18.27 -25.44
CA ASP A 156 -19.32 17.27 -25.83
C ASP A 156 -20.09 16.05 -26.40
N PRO A 157 -19.74 15.56 -27.59
CA PRO A 157 -20.40 14.40 -28.20
C PRO A 157 -20.37 13.12 -27.35
N GLN A 158 -19.46 13.03 -26.36
CA GLN A 158 -19.34 11.89 -25.45
C GLN A 158 -20.07 12.08 -24.12
N SER A 159 -20.67 13.28 -23.89
CA SER A 159 -21.28 13.61 -22.59
C SER A 159 -22.51 12.74 -22.22
N ASP A 160 -23.12 12.09 -23.20
CA ASP A 160 -24.21 11.12 -23.00
C ASP A 160 -23.70 9.76 -22.44
N THR A 161 -22.38 9.51 -22.50
CA THR A 161 -21.78 8.23 -22.10
C THR A 161 -21.07 8.37 -20.76
N ASP A 162 -21.55 7.70 -19.69
CA ASP A 162 -20.95 7.81 -18.34
C ASP A 162 -19.54 7.22 -18.28
N SER A 163 -19.24 6.18 -19.06
CA SER A 163 -17.88 5.61 -19.12
C SER A 163 -16.84 6.57 -19.70
N ALA A 164 -17.25 7.54 -20.53
CA ALA A 164 -16.39 8.60 -21.06
C ALA A 164 -16.14 9.76 -20.07
N ARG A 165 -16.86 9.82 -18.95
CA ARG A 165 -16.76 10.88 -17.93
C ARG A 165 -15.34 10.92 -17.31
N PRO A 166 -14.64 12.10 -17.37
CA PRO A 166 -13.28 12.24 -16.89
C PRO A 166 -13.18 12.40 -15.36
N LEU A 167 -11.96 12.36 -14.85
CA LEU A 167 -11.63 12.93 -13.54
C LEU A 167 -11.86 14.46 -13.55
N ASN A 168 -12.12 15.04 -12.39
CA ASN A 168 -12.01 16.49 -12.19
C ASN A 168 -10.56 16.86 -11.84
N ASP A 169 -10.27 18.16 -11.66
CA ASP A 169 -8.91 18.65 -11.38
C ASP A 169 -8.35 18.05 -10.07
N ALA A 170 -9.17 17.93 -9.03
CA ALA A 170 -8.75 17.30 -7.77
C ALA A 170 -8.44 15.81 -7.96
N GLY A 171 -9.26 15.09 -8.74
CA GLY A 171 -9.01 13.69 -9.07
C GLY A 171 -7.77 13.50 -9.95
N MET A 172 -7.47 14.43 -10.85
CA MET A 172 -6.23 14.41 -11.64
C MET A 172 -4.99 14.59 -10.74
N ALA A 173 -5.02 15.57 -9.82
CA ALA A 173 -3.95 15.78 -8.86
C ALA A 173 -3.76 14.53 -7.98
N HIS A 174 -4.85 13.99 -7.43
CA HIS A 174 -4.81 12.79 -6.60
C HIS A 174 -4.29 11.56 -7.37
N ALA A 175 -4.58 11.40 -8.67
CA ALA A 175 -4.01 10.33 -9.47
C ALA A 175 -2.47 10.41 -9.59
N HIS A 176 -1.90 11.62 -9.52
CA HIS A 176 -0.45 11.80 -9.43
C HIS A 176 0.09 11.47 -8.03
N ASP A 177 -0.60 11.85 -6.96
CA ASP A 177 -0.20 11.51 -5.59
C ASP A 177 -0.23 10.00 -5.35
N LEU A 178 -1.14 9.27 -6.01
CA LEU A 178 -1.22 7.81 -5.98
C LEU A 178 0.03 7.11 -6.53
N VAL A 179 0.87 7.78 -7.31
CA VAL A 179 2.08 7.15 -7.89
C VAL A 179 3.00 6.59 -6.80
N GLU A 180 3.36 7.41 -5.82
CA GLU A 180 4.27 7.00 -4.74
C GLU A 180 3.60 6.01 -3.79
N ILE A 181 2.30 6.20 -3.51
CA ILE A 181 1.51 5.31 -2.67
C ILE A 181 1.47 3.90 -3.26
N LEU A 182 1.15 3.77 -4.55
CA LEU A 182 1.11 2.47 -5.22
C LEU A 182 2.52 1.87 -5.33
N ALA A 183 3.53 2.69 -5.66
CA ALA A 183 4.91 2.25 -5.76
C ALA A 183 5.43 1.64 -4.45
N ALA A 184 4.99 2.13 -3.28
CA ALA A 184 5.37 1.60 -1.98
C ALA A 184 5.04 0.10 -1.82
N TYR A 185 4.01 -0.40 -2.49
CA TYR A 185 3.58 -1.82 -2.46
C TYR A 185 4.07 -2.63 -3.67
N GLY A 186 4.79 -2.02 -4.60
CA GLY A 186 5.48 -2.65 -5.72
C GLY A 186 4.61 -3.40 -6.74
N PRO A 187 3.45 -2.91 -7.21
CA PRO A 187 2.67 -3.58 -8.24
C PRO A 187 3.45 -3.74 -9.54
N ARG A 188 3.31 -4.91 -10.16
CA ARG A 188 3.89 -5.25 -11.47
C ARG A 188 2.84 -5.50 -12.54
N PHE A 189 1.57 -5.47 -12.15
CA PHE A 189 0.45 -5.69 -13.03
C PHE A 189 -0.65 -4.69 -12.73
N VAL A 190 -1.19 -4.02 -13.77
CA VAL A 190 -2.23 -3.00 -13.65
C VAL A 190 -3.44 -3.43 -14.46
N VAL A 191 -4.58 -3.58 -13.79
CA VAL A 191 -5.88 -3.83 -14.41
C VAL A 191 -6.82 -2.69 -14.08
N SER A 192 -7.58 -2.22 -15.03
CA SER A 192 -8.52 -1.13 -14.84
C SER A 192 -9.83 -1.42 -15.56
N SER A 193 -10.94 -1.01 -14.96
CA SER A 193 -12.14 -0.74 -15.72
C SER A 193 -11.80 0.08 -16.97
N ASP A 194 -12.47 -0.18 -18.07
CA ASP A 194 -12.30 0.55 -19.35
C ASP A 194 -12.84 2.00 -19.31
N ALA A 195 -13.58 2.36 -18.25
CA ALA A 195 -14.06 3.73 -18.07
C ALA A 195 -12.89 4.72 -17.92
N ARG A 196 -13.02 5.89 -18.59
CA ARG A 196 -11.99 6.94 -18.66
C ARG A 196 -11.44 7.35 -17.29
N ARG A 197 -12.32 7.51 -16.27
CA ARG A 197 -11.92 7.90 -14.92
C ARG A 197 -11.06 6.86 -14.20
N CYS A 198 -11.30 5.56 -14.42
CA CYS A 198 -10.48 4.50 -13.84
C CYS A 198 -9.10 4.43 -14.50
N ARG A 199 -9.07 4.49 -15.84
CA ARG A 199 -7.82 4.55 -16.60
C ARG A 199 -6.98 5.73 -16.17
N ALA A 200 -7.55 6.93 -16.17
CA ALA A 200 -6.85 8.17 -15.79
C ALA A 200 -6.36 8.16 -14.34
N THR A 201 -6.94 7.34 -13.46
CA THR A 201 -6.47 7.17 -12.08
C THR A 201 -5.17 6.37 -12.00
N VAL A 202 -4.99 5.33 -12.83
CA VAL A 202 -3.83 4.43 -12.74
C VAL A 202 -2.76 4.69 -13.81
N GLU A 203 -3.09 5.42 -14.86
CA GLU A 203 -2.14 5.74 -15.95
C GLU A 203 -0.87 6.46 -15.46
N PRO A 204 -0.91 7.45 -14.51
CA PRO A 204 0.31 8.05 -13.98
C PRO A 204 1.24 7.04 -13.31
N PHE A 205 0.71 6.14 -12.49
CA PHE A 205 1.48 5.06 -11.86
C PHE A 205 2.02 4.09 -12.92
N ALA A 206 1.19 3.64 -13.85
CA ALA A 206 1.59 2.72 -14.91
C ALA A 206 2.74 3.29 -15.75
N ALA A 207 2.67 4.58 -16.09
CA ALA A 207 3.74 5.29 -16.80
C ALA A 207 5.03 5.35 -15.97
N HIS A 208 4.94 5.70 -14.67
CA HIS A 208 6.08 5.72 -13.74
C HIS A 208 6.75 4.35 -13.62
N ALA A 209 5.96 3.29 -13.49
CA ALA A 209 6.44 1.93 -13.31
C ALA A 209 6.78 1.21 -14.65
N HIS A 210 6.62 1.88 -15.80
CA HIS A 210 6.79 1.30 -17.14
C HIS A 210 5.92 0.06 -17.40
N LEU A 211 4.68 0.09 -16.90
CA LEU A 211 3.69 -0.97 -17.03
C LEU A 211 2.60 -0.62 -18.04
N SER A 212 1.99 -1.63 -18.65
CA SER A 212 0.79 -1.48 -19.46
C SER A 212 -0.47 -1.59 -18.57
N VAL A 213 -1.50 -0.80 -18.89
CA VAL A 213 -2.82 -0.91 -18.26
C VAL A 213 -3.66 -1.91 -19.07
N HIS A 214 -4.05 -3.00 -18.43
CA HIS A 214 -4.98 -3.98 -19.00
C HIS A 214 -6.41 -3.55 -18.70
N LEU A 215 -7.21 -3.37 -19.75
CA LEU A 215 -8.60 -2.93 -19.62
C LEU A 215 -9.51 -4.15 -19.46
N GLU A 216 -10.40 -4.07 -18.46
CA GLU A 216 -11.34 -5.13 -18.12
C GLU A 216 -12.74 -4.55 -17.92
N HIS A 217 -13.64 -4.81 -18.90
CA HIS A 217 -15.00 -4.29 -18.89
C HIS A 217 -15.83 -4.78 -17.71
N ALA A 218 -15.61 -6.01 -17.26
CA ALA A 218 -16.30 -6.57 -16.10
C ALA A 218 -16.01 -5.82 -14.78
N LEU A 219 -14.97 -4.97 -14.73
CA LEU A 219 -14.70 -4.07 -13.62
C LEU A 219 -15.37 -2.69 -13.77
N SER A 220 -16.13 -2.43 -14.87
CA SER A 220 -16.90 -1.21 -15.05
C SER A 220 -18.27 -1.26 -14.35
N GLU A 221 -18.92 -0.09 -14.19
CA GLU A 221 -20.29 -0.05 -13.64
C GLU A 221 -21.23 -0.80 -14.56
N GLU A 222 -21.16 -0.53 -15.86
CA GLU A 222 -21.99 -1.13 -16.89
C GLU A 222 -21.76 -2.65 -16.97
N GLY A 223 -20.51 -3.10 -17.09
CA GLY A 223 -20.19 -4.53 -17.20
C GLY A 223 -20.59 -5.34 -15.97
N CYS A 224 -20.42 -4.76 -14.76
CA CYS A 224 -20.87 -5.41 -13.52
C CYS A 224 -22.39 -5.41 -13.35
N GLU A 225 -23.09 -4.36 -13.84
CA GLU A 225 -24.56 -4.31 -13.81
C GLU A 225 -25.17 -5.33 -14.79
N ASP A 226 -24.60 -5.44 -15.99
CA ASP A 226 -25.05 -6.36 -17.04
C ASP A 226 -24.78 -7.83 -16.67
N ASP A 227 -23.57 -8.14 -16.15
CA ASP A 227 -23.18 -9.49 -15.76
C ASP A 227 -22.30 -9.52 -14.50
N PRO A 228 -22.89 -9.52 -13.29
CA PRO A 228 -22.13 -9.64 -12.04
C PRO A 228 -21.34 -10.95 -11.92
N ALA A 229 -21.76 -12.01 -12.62
CA ALA A 229 -21.04 -13.29 -12.59
C ALA A 229 -19.73 -13.19 -13.38
N ALA A 230 -19.69 -12.45 -14.49
CA ALA A 230 -18.47 -12.15 -15.22
C ALA A 230 -17.48 -11.39 -14.34
N THR A 231 -17.93 -10.39 -13.57
CA THR A 231 -17.09 -9.69 -12.57
C THR A 231 -16.48 -10.68 -11.58
N THR A 232 -17.27 -11.61 -11.03
CA THR A 232 -16.78 -12.63 -10.08
C THR A 232 -15.73 -13.54 -10.74
N GLN A 233 -15.97 -14.00 -11.96
CA GLN A 233 -15.02 -14.83 -12.70
C GLN A 233 -13.68 -14.12 -12.96
N VAL A 234 -13.74 -12.86 -13.38
CA VAL A 234 -12.56 -12.03 -13.62
C VAL A 234 -11.76 -11.85 -12.33
N VAL A 235 -12.42 -11.50 -11.22
CA VAL A 235 -11.73 -11.34 -9.91
C VAL A 235 -11.08 -12.65 -9.48
N THR A 236 -11.76 -13.79 -9.62
CA THR A 236 -11.18 -15.10 -9.31
C THR A 236 -9.97 -15.41 -10.17
N ALA A 237 -10.02 -15.11 -11.48
CA ALA A 237 -8.87 -15.27 -12.38
C ALA A 237 -7.70 -14.35 -12.01
N LEU A 238 -7.98 -13.08 -11.68
CA LEU A 238 -6.96 -12.11 -11.24
C LEU A 238 -6.32 -12.51 -9.91
N LEU A 239 -7.05 -13.12 -8.98
CA LEU A 239 -6.48 -13.69 -7.77
C LEU A 239 -5.56 -14.89 -8.04
N GLY A 240 -5.74 -15.56 -9.17
CA GLY A 240 -4.82 -16.60 -9.64
C GLY A 240 -3.46 -16.06 -10.08
N VAL A 241 -3.36 -14.77 -10.45
CA VAL A 241 -2.09 -14.11 -10.77
C VAL A 241 -1.28 -13.92 -9.50
N ARG A 242 -0.01 -14.33 -9.54
CA ARG A 242 0.89 -14.29 -8.37
C ARG A 242 1.66 -12.97 -8.24
N ASP A 243 1.75 -12.18 -9.31
CA ASP A 243 2.43 -10.90 -9.26
C ASP A 243 1.64 -9.87 -8.44
N PRO A 244 2.33 -8.96 -7.72
CA PRO A 244 1.68 -7.82 -7.09
C PRO A 244 0.91 -7.00 -8.12
N ALA A 245 -0.32 -6.61 -7.80
CA ALA A 245 -1.20 -5.99 -8.76
C ALA A 245 -2.01 -4.81 -8.18
N VAL A 246 -2.43 -3.89 -9.05
CA VAL A 246 -3.47 -2.92 -8.76
C VAL A 246 -4.65 -3.10 -9.70
N TRP A 247 -5.87 -3.12 -9.14
CA TRP A 247 -7.14 -3.22 -9.86
C TRP A 247 -7.96 -1.97 -9.59
N CYS A 248 -8.20 -1.17 -10.63
CA CYS A 248 -8.98 0.05 -10.48
C CYS A 248 -10.42 -0.17 -10.94
N THR A 249 -11.37 0.16 -10.07
CA THR A 249 -12.79 -0.03 -10.29
C THR A 249 -13.62 1.09 -9.67
N HIS A 250 -14.93 0.88 -9.54
CA HIS A 250 -15.93 1.85 -9.14
C HIS A 250 -16.60 1.47 -7.82
N ARG A 251 -17.14 2.46 -7.11
CA ARG A 251 -17.86 2.25 -5.85
C ARG A 251 -18.99 1.21 -5.94
N PRO A 252 -19.88 1.21 -6.94
CA PRO A 252 -20.93 0.18 -7.02
C PRO A 252 -20.37 -1.24 -7.21
N VAL A 253 -19.27 -1.37 -7.97
CA VAL A 253 -18.65 -2.65 -8.33
C VAL A 253 -17.86 -3.25 -7.15
N LEU A 254 -17.33 -2.42 -6.23
CA LEU A 254 -16.53 -2.88 -5.08
C LEU A 254 -17.23 -3.97 -4.26
N ARG A 255 -18.56 -3.91 -4.11
CA ARG A 255 -19.30 -4.94 -3.37
C ARG A 255 -19.14 -6.32 -4.02
N THR A 256 -19.31 -6.40 -5.33
CA THR A 256 -19.15 -7.66 -6.09
C THR A 256 -17.71 -8.13 -6.09
N VAL A 257 -16.76 -7.21 -6.30
CA VAL A 257 -15.31 -7.51 -6.26
C VAL A 257 -14.89 -8.07 -4.91
N LEU A 258 -15.27 -7.43 -3.80
CA LEU A 258 -14.85 -7.86 -2.46
C LEU A 258 -15.57 -9.13 -2.01
N ALA A 259 -16.81 -9.36 -2.46
CA ALA A 259 -17.51 -10.63 -2.25
C ALA A 259 -16.78 -11.77 -2.97
N ALA A 260 -16.37 -11.57 -4.23
CA ALA A 260 -15.62 -12.56 -5.00
C ALA A 260 -14.23 -12.81 -4.39
N VAL A 261 -13.56 -11.76 -3.85
CA VAL A 261 -12.30 -11.89 -3.09
C VAL A 261 -12.50 -12.76 -1.87
N ALA A 262 -13.53 -12.48 -1.06
CA ALA A 262 -13.80 -13.23 0.17
C ALA A 262 -14.10 -14.70 -0.13
N GLU A 263 -14.94 -14.97 -1.14
CA GLU A 263 -15.28 -16.33 -1.56
C GLU A 263 -14.02 -17.09 -2.06
N THR A 264 -13.24 -16.47 -2.95
CA THR A 264 -12.07 -17.11 -3.56
C THR A 264 -10.96 -17.38 -2.54
N LEU A 265 -10.78 -16.49 -1.57
CA LEU A 265 -9.76 -16.64 -0.51
C LEU A 265 -10.28 -17.42 0.71
N GLY A 266 -11.55 -17.82 0.72
CA GLY A 266 -12.14 -18.62 1.79
C GLY A 266 -12.27 -17.88 3.12
N VAL A 267 -12.49 -16.55 3.09
CA VAL A 267 -12.64 -15.72 4.30
C VAL A 267 -14.10 -15.26 4.46
N ASP A 268 -14.61 -15.23 5.70
CA ASP A 268 -15.93 -14.67 5.98
C ASP A 268 -15.81 -13.16 6.26
N PRO A 269 -16.34 -12.28 5.38
CA PRO A 269 -16.27 -10.84 5.57
C PRO A 269 -17.06 -10.33 6.78
N ARG A 270 -17.85 -11.19 7.44
CA ARG A 270 -18.56 -10.85 8.69
C ARG A 270 -17.71 -11.07 9.93
N GLU A 271 -16.61 -11.82 9.83
CA GLU A 271 -15.68 -11.96 10.93
C GLU A 271 -15.02 -10.61 11.24
N PRO A 272 -14.91 -10.22 12.52
CA PRO A 272 -14.38 -8.91 12.91
C PRO A 272 -13.00 -8.59 12.33
N VAL A 273 -12.16 -9.60 12.13
CA VAL A 273 -10.81 -9.45 11.57
C VAL A 273 -10.82 -9.03 10.09
N TYR A 274 -11.89 -9.32 9.34
CA TYR A 274 -12.03 -8.98 7.92
C TYR A 274 -13.07 -7.88 7.65
N ALA A 275 -14.02 -7.66 8.56
CA ALA A 275 -15.17 -6.79 8.36
C ALA A 275 -14.78 -5.34 8.02
N GLU A 276 -13.80 -4.78 8.74
CA GLU A 276 -13.31 -3.43 8.46
C GLU A 276 -12.47 -3.40 7.16
N GLY A 277 -11.58 -4.38 7.00
CA GLY A 277 -10.68 -4.48 5.85
C GLY A 277 -11.41 -4.63 4.51
N LEU A 278 -12.49 -5.42 4.48
CA LEU A 278 -13.30 -5.69 3.28
C LEU A 278 -14.55 -4.79 3.15
N ASP A 279 -14.62 -3.66 3.87
CA ASP A 279 -15.72 -2.71 3.71
C ASP A 279 -15.64 -2.03 2.33
N PRO A 280 -16.68 -2.16 1.47
CA PRO A 280 -16.71 -1.56 0.14
C PRO A 280 -16.85 -0.02 0.15
N HIS A 281 -17.04 0.59 1.31
CA HIS A 281 -17.19 2.05 1.41
C HIS A 281 -15.83 2.75 1.37
N LEU A 282 -15.26 2.85 0.16
CA LEU A 282 -14.05 3.60 -0.11
C LEU A 282 -14.38 5.02 -0.59
N HIS A 283 -13.61 6.02 -0.15
CA HIS A 283 -13.57 7.34 -0.78
C HIS A 283 -12.92 7.27 -2.18
N PRO A 284 -13.14 8.25 -3.08
CA PRO A 284 -12.43 8.30 -4.36
C PRO A 284 -10.91 8.29 -4.14
N GLY A 285 -10.19 7.42 -4.83
CA GLY A 285 -8.75 7.24 -4.68
C GLY A 285 -8.30 6.40 -3.48
N ALA A 286 -9.22 5.99 -2.60
CA ALA A 286 -8.89 5.05 -1.53
C ALA A 286 -8.79 3.60 -2.04
N ALA A 287 -8.02 2.78 -1.33
CA ALA A 287 -7.75 1.40 -1.70
C ALA A 287 -7.80 0.43 -0.52
N ILE A 288 -8.02 -0.84 -0.85
CA ILE A 288 -7.81 -1.99 0.03
C ILE A 288 -6.59 -2.74 -0.49
N VAL A 289 -5.65 -3.02 0.39
CA VAL A 289 -4.44 -3.78 0.09
C VAL A 289 -4.58 -5.17 0.70
N LEU A 290 -4.68 -6.18 -0.14
CA LEU A 290 -4.71 -7.58 0.23
C LEU A 290 -3.28 -8.11 0.22
N HIS A 291 -2.74 -8.45 1.37
CA HIS A 291 -1.42 -9.07 1.50
C HIS A 291 -1.57 -10.59 1.43
N ARG A 292 -1.02 -11.19 0.37
CA ARG A 292 -1.11 -12.64 0.14
C ARG A 292 0.27 -13.28 0.18
N ASP A 293 0.38 -14.46 0.79
CA ASP A 293 1.62 -15.25 0.81
C ASP A 293 1.95 -15.89 -0.55
N ALA A 294 3.01 -16.67 -0.59
CA ALA A 294 3.46 -17.36 -1.80
C ALA A 294 2.42 -18.38 -2.32
N GLU A 295 1.64 -18.97 -1.45
CA GLU A 295 0.55 -19.93 -1.75
C GLU A 295 -0.71 -19.21 -2.25
N GLY A 296 -0.82 -17.90 -2.01
CA GLY A 296 -1.95 -17.03 -2.37
C GLY A 296 -2.97 -16.86 -1.27
N SER A 297 -2.68 -17.36 -0.06
CA SER A 297 -3.55 -17.20 1.10
C SER A 297 -3.50 -15.76 1.61
N LEU A 298 -4.62 -15.27 2.11
CA LEU A 298 -4.72 -13.94 2.70
C LEU A 298 -4.03 -13.93 4.08
N VAL A 299 -3.04 -13.05 4.23
CA VAL A 299 -2.27 -12.87 5.46
C VAL A 299 -2.77 -11.66 6.25
N ALA A 300 -3.06 -10.57 5.57
CA ALA A 300 -3.54 -9.33 6.18
C ALA A 300 -4.26 -8.46 5.15
N ILE A 301 -5.03 -7.51 5.66
CA ILE A 301 -5.70 -6.49 4.87
C ILE A 301 -5.36 -5.12 5.47
N ASP A 302 -4.83 -4.23 4.65
CA ASP A 302 -4.63 -2.84 5.00
C ASP A 302 -5.59 -1.94 4.21
N ARG A 303 -5.92 -0.78 4.76
CA ARG A 303 -6.67 0.26 4.06
C ARG A 303 -5.78 1.46 3.84
N VAL A 304 -5.84 1.99 2.63
CA VAL A 304 -5.16 3.20 2.21
C VAL A 304 -6.25 4.23 1.94
N ASP A 305 -6.42 5.17 2.85
CA ASP A 305 -7.36 6.27 2.68
C ASP A 305 -6.78 7.32 1.72
N ALA A 306 -7.69 8.03 1.05
CA ALA A 306 -7.33 9.06 0.07
C ALA A 306 -6.88 10.36 0.75
#